data_79f11bffeda2c9334827005823e32f4d
#
_entry.id   79f11bffeda2c9334827005823e32f4d
#
_cell.length_a   1.000
_cell.length_b   1.000
_cell.length_c   1.000
_cell.angle_alpha   90.00
_cell.angle_beta   90.00
_cell.angle_gamma   90.00
#
_symmetry.space_group_name_H-M   'P 1'
#
loop_
_entity.id
_entity.type
_entity.pdbx_description
1 polymer ?
#
loop_
_entity_poly.entity_id
_entity_poly.type
_entity_poly.pdbx_seq_one_letter_code
_entity_poly.pdbx_strand_id
1 'polypeptide(L)'
;VDADARLTGMSSGPDRLPLTVIGGYLGAGKTTLLNGILAEPDGQRIAVLVNDFGDIDIDGRLLASAAGDVLTLANGCICCSMVDGFAESLETVRGFADRIDRVVVEVSGVGEPRKVARWAHLPGFTPDGVVVLVDPLSVRDRAADRYVGETVVSQVAGADLVVVSRSDVADEEDLAGTEAWLSGMTDATVLRTPVPTAVLLGPRPRNLPAETAEDAPASTTPPHDHVSISRHLDGPIARTSIDTWIRARPGGVVRAKGLVRVDDRPDDRTVLQVCGSTTSVTVDGPWDGGAEVVVAIALPGTPRAALVKWLNLLG
;
A
#
# COMPACT_ATOMS: atom_id res chain seq x y z
N VAL A 1 10.81 16.38 -49.91
CA VAL A 1 11.73 16.83 -48.85
C VAL A 1 10.97 16.78 -47.54
N ASP A 2 11.27 15.71 -46.76
CA ASP A 2 11.07 15.49 -45.34
C ASP A 2 9.76 15.90 -44.67
N ALA A 3 8.82 14.95 -44.70
CA ALA A 3 7.67 14.89 -43.81
C ALA A 3 7.66 13.67 -42.86
N ASP A 4 8.85 13.06 -42.61
CA ASP A 4 8.93 11.75 -41.93
C ASP A 4 9.77 11.76 -40.63
N ALA A 5 9.76 12.88 -39.90
CA ALA A 5 10.56 13.04 -38.68
C ALA A 5 9.75 13.61 -37.49
N ARG A 6 8.52 13.16 -37.26
CA ARG A 6 7.74 13.54 -36.04
C ARG A 6 6.82 12.47 -35.47
N LEU A 7 7.20 11.20 -35.49
CA LEU A 7 6.44 10.11 -34.81
C LEU A 7 7.29 9.24 -33.88
N THR A 8 8.32 9.81 -33.24
CA THR A 8 9.08 9.13 -32.17
C THR A 8 8.88 9.87 -30.86
N GLY A 9 7.67 9.78 -30.32
CA GLY A 9 7.30 10.41 -29.06
C GLY A 9 5.91 9.97 -28.59
N MET A 10 5.50 8.74 -28.89
CA MET A 10 4.36 8.18 -28.19
C MET A 10 4.85 7.69 -26.83
N SER A 11 4.77 8.58 -25.84
CA SER A 11 4.83 8.28 -24.42
C SER A 11 3.92 7.09 -24.15
N SER A 12 4.49 6.00 -23.65
CA SER A 12 3.76 4.96 -22.94
C SER A 12 2.75 5.65 -22.02
N GLY A 13 1.48 5.23 -22.05
CA GLY A 13 0.43 5.83 -21.22
C GLY A 13 0.88 5.93 -19.76
N PRO A 14 0.42 6.95 -19.03
CA PRO A 14 0.91 7.21 -17.68
C PRO A 14 0.73 5.95 -16.83
N ASP A 15 1.80 5.52 -16.17
CA ASP A 15 1.77 4.44 -15.20
C ASP A 15 0.67 4.72 -14.18
N ARG A 16 -0.12 3.72 -13.86
CA ARG A 16 -1.14 3.87 -12.82
C ARG A 16 -0.48 4.06 -11.47
N LEU A 17 -0.98 5.03 -10.72
CA LEU A 17 -0.48 5.34 -9.38
C LEU A 17 -1.07 4.38 -8.35
N PRO A 18 -0.24 3.64 -7.59
CA PRO A 18 -0.73 2.88 -6.45
C PRO A 18 -1.37 3.83 -5.44
N LEU A 19 -2.60 3.51 -4.98
CA LEU A 19 -3.33 4.27 -4.00
C LEU A 19 -3.52 3.43 -2.73
N THR A 20 -2.85 3.85 -1.65
CA THR A 20 -2.98 3.26 -0.32
C THR A 20 -3.90 4.12 0.52
N VAL A 21 -4.83 3.50 1.24
CA VAL A 21 -5.72 4.20 2.17
C VAL A 21 -5.30 3.91 3.60
N ILE A 22 -5.12 4.96 4.40
CA ILE A 22 -4.81 4.88 5.83
C ILE A 22 -6.04 5.31 6.61
N GLY A 23 -6.54 4.41 7.45
CA GLY A 23 -7.65 4.64 8.35
C GLY A 23 -7.31 4.35 9.80
N GLY A 24 -8.33 4.40 10.64
CA GLY A 24 -8.24 4.18 12.08
C GLY A 24 -8.99 5.25 12.83
N TYR A 25 -9.56 4.88 13.97
CA TYR A 25 -10.40 5.79 14.74
C TYR A 25 -9.61 7.00 15.27
N LEU A 26 -10.33 8.02 15.78
CA LEU A 26 -9.72 9.24 16.34
C LEU A 26 -8.66 8.90 17.40
N GLY A 27 -7.48 9.50 17.26
CA GLY A 27 -6.35 9.26 18.16
C GLY A 27 -5.57 7.97 17.94
N ALA A 28 -5.87 7.18 16.90
CA ALA A 28 -5.15 5.94 16.62
C ALA A 28 -3.70 6.15 16.10
N GLY A 29 -3.25 7.40 15.86
CA GLY A 29 -1.87 7.70 15.47
C GLY A 29 -1.65 7.82 13.96
N LYS A 30 -2.71 8.03 13.14
CA LYS A 30 -2.62 8.16 11.67
C LYS A 30 -1.62 9.21 11.22
N THR A 31 -1.76 10.43 11.73
CA THR A 31 -0.87 11.56 11.38
C THR A 31 0.59 11.28 11.78
N THR A 32 0.81 10.60 12.91
CA THR A 32 2.15 10.18 13.34
C THR A 32 2.75 9.17 12.36
N LEU A 33 1.96 8.19 11.93
CA LEU A 33 2.39 7.21 10.93
C LEU A 33 2.73 7.88 9.59
N LEU A 34 1.88 8.80 9.12
CA LEU A 34 2.11 9.55 7.89
C LEU A 34 3.38 10.38 7.95
N ASN A 35 3.61 11.09 9.07
CA ASN A 35 4.85 11.83 9.26
C ASN A 35 6.08 10.92 9.23
N GLY A 36 6.00 9.71 9.79
CA GLY A 36 7.06 8.70 9.70
C GLY A 36 7.32 8.26 8.26
N ILE A 37 6.26 7.99 7.50
CA ILE A 37 6.34 7.63 6.06
C ILE A 37 7.00 8.76 5.26
N LEU A 38 6.63 10.02 5.52
CA LEU A 38 7.17 11.18 4.82
C LEU A 38 8.62 11.50 5.21
N ALA A 39 9.00 11.19 6.45
CA ALA A 39 10.39 11.33 6.90
C ALA A 39 11.32 10.27 6.28
N GLU A 40 10.79 9.05 6.08
CA GLU A 40 11.53 7.92 5.50
C GLU A 40 10.72 7.28 4.34
N PRO A 41 10.62 7.96 3.18
CA PRO A 41 9.72 7.53 2.09
C PRO A 41 10.27 6.38 1.26
N ASP A 42 11.39 5.77 1.65
CA ASP A 42 12.03 4.65 0.93
C ASP A 42 12.29 4.97 -0.56
N GLY A 43 12.76 6.20 -0.81
CA GLY A 43 13.04 6.70 -2.16
C GLY A 43 11.81 6.91 -3.05
N GLN A 44 10.60 6.85 -2.50
CA GLN A 44 9.35 7.08 -3.22
C GLN A 44 8.92 8.55 -3.13
N ARG A 45 8.37 9.08 -4.22
CA ARG A 45 7.73 10.40 -4.28
C ARG A 45 6.24 10.20 -3.98
N ILE A 46 5.79 10.64 -2.84
CA ILE A 46 4.46 10.33 -2.30
C ILE A 46 3.57 11.57 -2.34
N ALA A 47 2.41 11.47 -3.00
CA ALA A 47 1.34 12.44 -2.83
C ALA A 47 0.45 12.01 -1.66
N VAL A 48 0.16 12.92 -0.76
CA VAL A 48 -0.73 12.67 0.38
C VAL A 48 -2.00 13.48 0.24
N LEU A 49 -3.14 12.82 0.31
CA LEU A 49 -4.46 13.42 0.41
C LEU A 49 -4.97 13.23 1.84
N VAL A 50 -5.12 14.33 2.57
CA VAL A 50 -5.65 14.31 3.94
C VAL A 50 -7.11 14.73 3.92
N ASN A 51 -7.95 13.91 4.54
CA ASN A 51 -9.36 14.18 4.67
C ASN A 51 -9.70 14.46 6.13
N ASP A 52 -9.83 15.73 6.51
CA ASP A 52 -10.19 16.13 7.86
C ASP A 52 -11.61 16.72 7.97
N PHE A 53 -12.26 16.49 9.14
CA PHE A 53 -13.53 17.07 9.53
C PHE A 53 -13.31 18.45 10.17
N GLY A 54 -13.36 19.53 9.40
CA GLY A 54 -13.36 20.86 9.96
C GLY A 54 -12.84 21.97 9.04
N ASP A 55 -13.33 23.19 9.25
CA ASP A 55 -12.91 24.42 8.56
C ASP A 55 -11.49 24.89 8.96
N ILE A 56 -10.76 24.14 9.77
CA ILE A 56 -9.43 24.47 10.24
C ILE A 56 -8.48 23.33 9.86
N ASP A 57 -7.67 23.57 8.84
CA ASP A 57 -6.57 22.72 8.38
C ASP A 57 -5.44 22.67 9.44
N ILE A 58 -5.69 21.95 10.54
CA ILE A 58 -4.71 21.76 11.61
C ILE A 58 -3.73 20.64 11.23
N ASP A 59 -4.22 19.57 10.62
CA ASP A 59 -3.42 18.40 10.27
C ASP A 59 -2.63 18.60 8.97
N GLY A 60 -3.15 19.32 7.97
CA GLY A 60 -2.41 19.67 6.76
C GLY A 60 -1.16 20.52 7.03
N ARG A 61 -1.12 21.28 8.15
CA ARG A 61 0.07 22.03 8.58
C ARG A 61 1.10 21.18 9.33
N LEU A 62 0.71 19.99 9.82
CA LEU A 62 1.61 19.08 10.53
C LEU A 62 2.38 18.15 9.59
N LEU A 63 1.95 18.04 8.34
CA LEU A 63 2.62 17.26 7.30
C LEU A 63 3.72 18.08 6.64
N ALA A 64 4.78 18.38 7.39
CA ALA A 64 5.95 19.08 6.87
C ALA A 64 6.92 18.08 6.23
N SER A 65 7.12 18.20 4.91
CA SER A 65 8.19 17.51 4.22
C SER A 65 9.55 18.15 4.52
N ALA A 66 10.50 17.37 5.00
CA ALA A 66 11.90 17.76 5.07
C ALA A 66 12.61 17.73 3.70
N ALA A 67 11.98 17.20 2.64
CA ALA A 67 12.62 16.89 1.35
C ALA A 67 11.99 17.59 0.12
N GLY A 68 11.08 18.55 0.28
CA GLY A 68 10.65 19.41 -0.85
C GLY A 68 9.76 18.77 -1.94
N ASP A 69 9.51 17.47 -1.93
CA ASP A 69 8.82 16.72 -2.99
C ASP A 69 7.45 16.15 -2.59
N VAL A 70 6.84 16.65 -1.53
CA VAL A 70 5.50 16.20 -1.10
C VAL A 70 4.43 17.16 -1.63
N LEU A 71 3.51 16.65 -2.43
CA LEU A 71 2.31 17.35 -2.85
C LEU A 71 1.24 17.10 -1.80
N THR A 72 0.99 18.07 -0.93
CA THR A 72 -0.12 18.01 0.03
C THR A 72 -1.30 18.76 -0.56
N LEU A 73 -2.38 18.04 -0.82
CA LEU A 73 -3.65 18.64 -1.24
C LEU A 73 -4.62 18.55 -0.07
N ALA A 74 -4.87 19.69 0.56
CA ALA A 74 -5.90 19.81 1.59
C ALA A 74 -7.25 20.04 0.91
N ASN A 75 -8.15 19.06 0.97
CA ASN A 75 -9.53 19.21 0.55
C ASN A 75 -10.47 18.72 1.64
N GLY A 76 -11.54 19.47 1.84
CA GLY A 76 -12.52 19.25 2.90
C GLY A 76 -13.19 17.85 2.89
N CYS A 77 -13.95 17.59 3.90
CA CYS A 77 -14.59 16.34 4.30
C CYS A 77 -15.12 15.43 3.16
N ILE A 78 -14.54 14.26 2.97
CA ILE A 78 -15.03 13.21 2.04
C ILE A 78 -16.32 12.52 2.58
N CYS A 79 -16.69 12.72 3.84
CA CYS A 79 -17.68 11.86 4.50
C CYS A 79 -19.15 12.16 4.21
N CYS A 80 -19.54 13.37 3.85
CA CYS A 80 -20.98 13.70 3.89
C CYS A 80 -21.58 14.38 2.65
N SER A 81 -20.81 14.98 1.75
CA SER A 81 -21.44 15.69 0.61
C SER A 81 -20.55 16.05 -0.59
N MET A 82 -19.29 15.61 -0.65
CA MET A 82 -18.37 16.06 -1.70
C MET A 82 -17.66 14.90 -2.42
N VAL A 83 -18.44 14.03 -3.04
CA VAL A 83 -17.97 13.09 -4.08
C VAL A 83 -17.19 13.85 -5.16
N ASP A 84 -17.64 15.05 -5.51
CA ASP A 84 -17.05 15.88 -6.56
C ASP A 84 -15.65 16.41 -6.17
N GLY A 85 -15.46 16.91 -4.95
CA GLY A 85 -14.16 17.46 -4.52
C GLY A 85 -13.03 16.42 -4.39
N PHE A 86 -13.35 15.19 -3.99
CA PHE A 86 -12.34 14.12 -3.93
C PHE A 86 -11.96 13.62 -5.31
N ALA A 87 -12.93 13.50 -6.23
CA ALA A 87 -12.66 13.18 -7.61
C ALA A 87 -11.75 14.23 -8.27
N GLU A 88 -12.00 15.52 -8.05
CA GLU A 88 -11.15 16.62 -8.54
C GLU A 88 -9.72 16.55 -7.97
N SER A 89 -9.59 16.19 -6.69
CA SER A 89 -8.27 16.01 -6.05
C SER A 89 -7.50 14.86 -6.69
N LEU A 90 -8.16 13.73 -6.95
CA LEU A 90 -7.55 12.60 -7.65
C LEU A 90 -7.17 12.95 -9.10
N GLU A 91 -8.01 13.70 -9.82
CA GLU A 91 -7.67 14.20 -11.15
C GLU A 91 -6.45 15.13 -11.13
N THR A 92 -6.37 16.01 -10.12
CA THR A 92 -5.21 16.88 -9.92
C THR A 92 -3.94 16.05 -9.68
N VAL A 93 -3.99 15.06 -8.79
CA VAL A 93 -2.87 14.15 -8.52
C VAL A 93 -2.48 13.37 -9.77
N ARG A 94 -3.45 12.92 -10.57
CA ARG A 94 -3.18 12.24 -11.84
C ARG A 94 -2.39 13.13 -12.82
N GLY A 95 -2.62 14.43 -12.79
CA GLY A 95 -1.86 15.40 -13.58
C GLY A 95 -0.36 15.48 -13.21
N PHE A 96 0.04 14.91 -12.06
CA PHE A 96 1.43 14.85 -11.60
C PHE A 96 2.01 13.42 -11.64
N ALA A 97 1.40 12.48 -12.39
CA ALA A 97 1.81 11.08 -12.42
C ALA A 97 3.27 10.85 -12.87
N ASP A 98 3.86 11.79 -13.62
CA ASP A 98 5.28 11.78 -14.00
C ASP A 98 6.22 12.18 -12.84
N ARG A 99 5.68 12.85 -11.82
CA ARG A 99 6.43 13.44 -10.70
C ARG A 99 6.25 12.69 -9.38
N ILE A 100 5.26 11.80 -9.29
CA ILE A 100 4.93 11.03 -8.09
C ILE A 100 4.93 9.54 -8.41
N ASP A 101 5.13 8.72 -7.39
CA ASP A 101 5.22 7.27 -7.52
C ASP A 101 4.03 6.58 -6.84
N ARG A 102 3.33 7.29 -5.96
CA ARG A 102 2.26 6.74 -5.12
C ARG A 102 1.35 7.82 -4.56
N VAL A 103 0.12 7.43 -4.28
CA VAL A 103 -0.85 8.24 -3.53
C VAL A 103 -1.15 7.56 -2.20
N VAL A 104 -1.13 8.32 -1.13
CA VAL A 104 -1.60 7.90 0.19
C VAL A 104 -2.78 8.78 0.58
N VAL A 105 -3.90 8.16 0.93
CA VAL A 105 -5.10 8.86 1.38
C VAL A 105 -5.30 8.60 2.87
N GLU A 106 -5.22 9.64 3.69
CA GLU A 106 -5.65 9.56 5.09
C GLU A 106 -7.16 9.78 5.18
N VAL A 107 -7.85 8.86 5.81
CA VAL A 107 -9.28 8.96 6.07
C VAL A 107 -9.51 9.44 7.50
N SER A 108 -10.43 10.39 7.65
CA SER A 108 -10.83 10.90 8.97
C SER A 108 -11.19 9.76 9.94
N GLY A 109 -10.97 10.01 11.25
CA GLY A 109 -11.16 8.98 12.27
C GLY A 109 -12.55 8.34 12.35
N VAL A 110 -13.57 8.99 11.79
CA VAL A 110 -14.96 8.48 11.73
C VAL A 110 -15.35 8.02 10.31
N GLY A 111 -14.44 8.14 9.35
CA GLY A 111 -14.68 7.72 7.97
C GLY A 111 -14.53 6.20 7.77
N GLU A 112 -14.94 5.73 6.60
CA GLU A 112 -14.85 4.33 6.22
C GLU A 112 -13.74 4.11 5.17
N PRO A 113 -12.55 3.65 5.55
CA PRO A 113 -11.40 3.50 4.64
C PRO A 113 -11.70 2.61 3.43
N ARG A 114 -12.46 1.53 3.62
CA ARG A 114 -12.82 0.60 2.54
C ARG A 114 -13.72 1.25 1.47
N LYS A 115 -14.56 2.21 1.85
CA LYS A 115 -15.34 2.99 0.87
C LYS A 115 -14.45 3.91 0.05
N VAL A 116 -13.48 4.55 0.71
CA VAL A 116 -12.51 5.44 0.04
C VAL A 116 -11.61 4.64 -0.90
N ALA A 117 -11.20 3.44 -0.52
CA ALA A 117 -10.37 2.58 -1.36
C ALA A 117 -11.01 2.20 -2.73
N ARG A 118 -12.33 2.32 -2.88
CA ARG A 118 -13.00 2.10 -4.17
C ARG A 118 -12.56 3.11 -5.25
N TRP A 119 -12.15 4.30 -4.85
CA TRP A 119 -11.65 5.31 -5.77
C TRP A 119 -10.34 4.94 -6.45
N ALA A 120 -9.60 4.00 -5.88
CA ALA A 120 -8.40 3.45 -6.50
C ALA A 120 -8.68 2.65 -7.79
N HIS A 121 -9.95 2.35 -8.11
CA HIS A 121 -10.34 1.73 -9.37
C HIS A 121 -10.58 2.74 -10.50
N LEU A 122 -10.47 4.04 -10.24
CA LEU A 122 -10.53 5.05 -11.29
C LEU A 122 -9.35 4.93 -12.27
N PRO A 123 -9.55 5.33 -13.55
CA PRO A 123 -8.46 5.38 -14.52
C PRO A 123 -7.28 6.20 -14.01
N GLY A 124 -6.07 5.65 -14.13
CA GLY A 124 -4.84 6.28 -13.65
C GLY A 124 -4.43 5.87 -12.24
N PHE A 125 -5.22 5.03 -11.54
CA PHE A 125 -4.88 4.52 -10.22
C PHE A 125 -4.96 2.99 -10.16
N THR A 126 -4.28 2.40 -9.18
CA THR A 126 -4.33 0.97 -8.85
C THR A 126 -4.54 0.81 -7.34
N PRO A 127 -5.51 0.00 -6.88
CA PRO A 127 -5.67 -0.29 -5.46
C PRO A 127 -4.38 -0.88 -4.88
N ASP A 128 -3.89 -0.33 -3.78
CA ASP A 128 -2.66 -0.80 -3.12
C ASP A 128 -2.90 -1.38 -1.73
N GLY A 129 -4.01 -1.04 -1.10
CA GLY A 129 -4.47 -1.64 0.15
C GLY A 129 -5.03 -0.62 1.14
N VAL A 130 -5.70 -1.17 2.15
CA VAL A 130 -6.28 -0.43 3.27
C VAL A 130 -5.51 -0.78 4.54
N VAL A 131 -4.83 0.21 5.12
CA VAL A 131 -4.10 0.11 6.39
C VAL A 131 -4.95 0.76 7.48
N VAL A 132 -5.27 0.04 8.52
CA VAL A 132 -6.05 0.58 9.66
C VAL A 132 -5.20 0.57 10.92
N LEU A 133 -5.08 1.73 11.55
CA LEU A 133 -4.40 1.87 12.82
C LEU A 133 -5.36 1.64 13.97
N VAL A 134 -4.89 0.94 14.99
CA VAL A 134 -5.60 0.73 16.26
C VAL A 134 -4.69 1.10 17.42
N ASP A 135 -5.24 1.79 18.41
CA ASP A 135 -4.56 2.11 19.66
C ASP A 135 -4.90 1.01 20.69
N PRO A 136 -3.93 0.19 21.15
CA PRO A 136 -4.18 -0.93 22.04
C PRO A 136 -4.80 -0.52 23.39
N LEU A 137 -4.54 0.73 23.82
CA LEU A 137 -5.06 1.25 25.08
C LEU A 137 -6.54 1.62 25.04
N SER A 138 -7.17 1.68 23.85
CA SER A 138 -8.53 2.21 23.74
C SER A 138 -9.41 1.49 22.72
N VAL A 139 -8.86 0.70 21.81
CA VAL A 139 -9.64 0.16 20.68
C VAL A 139 -10.76 -0.77 21.14
N ARG A 140 -10.52 -1.62 22.14
CA ARG A 140 -11.51 -2.58 22.64
C ARG A 140 -12.70 -1.88 23.31
N ASP A 141 -12.40 -0.86 24.12
CA ASP A 141 -13.43 -0.06 24.79
C ASP A 141 -14.27 0.73 23.77
N ARG A 142 -13.60 1.31 22.77
CA ARG A 142 -14.29 2.02 21.68
C ARG A 142 -15.13 1.08 20.82
N ALA A 143 -14.66 -0.12 20.56
CA ALA A 143 -15.42 -1.12 19.81
C ALA A 143 -16.66 -1.61 20.57
N ALA A 144 -16.63 -1.58 21.90
CA ALA A 144 -17.77 -1.91 22.78
C ALA A 144 -18.73 -0.73 23.00
N ASP A 145 -18.35 0.50 22.61
CA ASP A 145 -19.17 1.69 22.79
C ASP A 145 -20.38 1.69 21.85
N ARG A 146 -21.56 1.99 22.38
CA ARG A 146 -22.82 1.95 21.63
C ARG A 146 -22.94 2.95 20.48
N TYR A 147 -22.15 4.02 20.48
CA TYR A 147 -22.24 5.09 19.46
C TYR A 147 -21.18 4.97 18.38
N VAL A 148 -19.99 4.51 18.74
CA VAL A 148 -18.84 4.48 17.84
C VAL A 148 -18.34 3.07 17.53
N GLY A 149 -18.80 2.06 18.26
CA GLY A 149 -18.33 0.69 18.14
C GLY A 149 -18.49 0.12 16.74
N GLU A 150 -19.63 0.38 16.09
CA GLU A 150 -19.88 -0.08 14.72
C GLU A 150 -18.84 0.50 13.74
N THR A 151 -18.48 1.78 13.90
CA THR A 151 -17.45 2.43 13.07
C THR A 151 -16.09 1.79 13.28
N VAL A 152 -15.68 1.56 14.54
CA VAL A 152 -14.38 0.94 14.87
C VAL A 152 -14.31 -0.48 14.30
N VAL A 153 -15.34 -1.28 14.52
CA VAL A 153 -15.41 -2.66 14.02
C VAL A 153 -15.40 -2.69 12.50
N SER A 154 -16.19 -1.82 11.84
CA SER A 154 -16.22 -1.73 10.37
C SER A 154 -14.87 -1.35 9.77
N GLN A 155 -14.15 -0.41 10.38
CA GLN A 155 -12.82 -0.02 9.93
C GLN A 155 -11.85 -1.20 10.02
N VAL A 156 -11.82 -1.92 11.15
CA VAL A 156 -10.95 -3.08 11.36
C VAL A 156 -11.30 -4.22 10.41
N ALA A 157 -12.59 -4.55 10.26
CA ALA A 157 -13.03 -5.60 9.36
C ALA A 157 -12.73 -5.30 7.89
N GLY A 158 -12.67 -4.02 7.52
CA GLY A 158 -12.34 -3.56 6.17
C GLY A 158 -10.84 -3.44 5.88
N ALA A 159 -9.96 -3.73 6.82
CA ALA A 159 -8.52 -3.60 6.66
C ALA A 159 -7.90 -4.73 5.83
N ASP A 160 -6.85 -4.42 5.07
CA ASP A 160 -5.92 -5.38 4.48
C ASP A 160 -4.69 -5.58 5.41
N LEU A 161 -4.31 -4.53 6.12
CA LEU A 161 -3.32 -4.53 7.20
C LEU A 161 -3.87 -3.79 8.42
N VAL A 162 -3.63 -4.31 9.61
CA VAL A 162 -3.87 -3.59 10.86
C VAL A 162 -2.55 -3.26 11.52
N VAL A 163 -2.37 -2.01 11.93
CA VAL A 163 -1.18 -1.55 12.64
C VAL A 163 -1.57 -1.20 14.06
N VAL A 164 -1.07 -1.96 15.03
CA VAL A 164 -1.18 -1.64 16.45
C VAL A 164 -0.17 -0.55 16.74
N SER A 165 -0.67 0.67 16.94
CA SER A 165 0.13 1.85 17.26
C SER A 165 0.56 1.86 18.72
N ARG A 166 1.48 2.77 19.09
CA ARG A 166 1.89 2.97 20.48
C ARG A 166 2.35 1.69 21.20
N SER A 167 2.93 0.75 20.45
CA SER A 167 3.45 -0.50 21.03
C SER A 167 4.62 -0.29 21.98
N ASP A 168 5.22 0.91 21.95
CA ASP A 168 6.30 1.35 22.82
C ASP A 168 5.84 1.83 24.20
N VAL A 169 4.57 2.16 24.35
CA VAL A 169 3.98 2.65 25.61
C VAL A 169 2.91 1.73 26.19
N ALA A 170 2.32 0.84 25.38
CA ALA A 170 1.37 -0.16 25.87
C ALA A 170 2.10 -1.32 26.53
N ASP A 171 1.53 -1.89 27.57
CA ASP A 171 2.05 -3.10 28.17
C ASP A 171 1.71 -4.36 27.35
N GLU A 172 2.37 -5.48 27.66
CA GLU A 172 2.17 -6.71 26.88
C GLU A 172 0.76 -7.32 27.08
N GLU A 173 0.07 -7.03 28.18
CA GLU A 173 -1.30 -7.48 28.41
C GLU A 173 -2.27 -6.75 27.48
N ASP A 174 -2.13 -5.43 27.31
CA ASP A 174 -2.90 -4.62 26.37
C ASP A 174 -2.64 -5.01 24.93
N LEU A 175 -1.36 -5.23 24.57
CA LEU A 175 -0.97 -5.68 23.23
C LEU A 175 -1.55 -7.06 22.91
N ALA A 176 -1.33 -8.05 23.77
CA ALA A 176 -1.83 -9.41 23.58
C ALA A 176 -3.37 -9.46 23.56
N GLY A 177 -4.02 -8.70 24.46
CA GLY A 177 -5.48 -8.59 24.50
C GLY A 177 -6.06 -7.95 23.24
N THR A 178 -5.37 -6.96 22.67
CA THR A 178 -5.77 -6.33 21.40
C THR A 178 -5.58 -7.27 20.22
N GLU A 179 -4.47 -7.98 20.13
CA GLU A 179 -4.22 -8.97 19.07
C GLU A 179 -5.20 -10.14 19.11
N ALA A 180 -5.51 -10.63 20.30
CA ALA A 180 -6.53 -11.66 20.48
C ALA A 180 -7.92 -11.18 20.03
N TRP A 181 -8.29 -9.94 20.34
CA TRP A 181 -9.52 -9.33 19.86
C TRP A 181 -9.53 -9.17 18.34
N LEU A 182 -8.43 -8.66 17.75
CA LEU A 182 -8.28 -8.49 16.30
C LEU A 182 -8.41 -9.80 15.54
N SER A 183 -7.86 -10.90 16.06
CA SER A 183 -7.95 -12.22 15.42
C SER A 183 -9.38 -12.75 15.29
N GLY A 184 -10.31 -12.28 16.12
CA GLY A 184 -11.74 -12.56 16.01
C GLY A 184 -12.52 -11.61 15.12
N MET A 185 -11.91 -10.49 14.69
CA MET A 185 -12.58 -9.43 13.93
C MET A 185 -12.16 -9.36 12.46
N THR A 186 -10.96 -9.80 12.11
CA THR A 186 -10.41 -9.67 10.76
C THR A 186 -9.36 -10.73 10.45
N ASP A 187 -9.27 -11.09 9.16
CA ASP A 187 -8.18 -11.90 8.62
C ASP A 187 -6.97 -11.06 8.18
N ALA A 188 -7.00 -9.75 8.41
CA ALA A 188 -5.91 -8.85 8.06
C ALA A 188 -4.64 -9.20 8.83
N THR A 189 -3.48 -9.00 8.18
CA THR A 189 -2.20 -9.15 8.88
C THR A 189 -2.06 -8.03 9.91
N VAL A 190 -1.77 -8.41 11.17
CA VAL A 190 -1.57 -7.47 12.28
C VAL A 190 -0.07 -7.22 12.46
N LEU A 191 0.31 -5.94 12.54
CA LEU A 191 1.69 -5.48 12.76
C LEU A 191 1.72 -4.56 13.99
N ARG A 192 2.85 -4.53 14.71
CA ARG A 192 3.09 -3.55 15.78
C ARG A 192 4.00 -2.44 15.29
N THR A 193 3.79 -1.20 15.72
CA THR A 193 4.74 -0.12 15.45
C THR A 193 6.07 -0.37 16.17
N PRO A 194 7.21 0.08 15.59
CA PRO A 194 7.36 0.76 14.30
C PRO A 194 7.24 -0.19 13.10
N VAL A 195 6.65 0.28 12.00
CA VAL A 195 6.52 -0.50 10.76
C VAL A 195 7.24 0.24 9.63
N PRO A 196 8.16 -0.41 8.90
CA PRO A 196 8.86 0.22 7.78
C PRO A 196 7.90 0.68 6.67
N THR A 197 8.22 1.80 6.02
CA THR A 197 7.45 2.35 4.90
C THR A 197 7.24 1.32 3.78
N ALA A 198 8.28 0.55 3.43
CA ALA A 198 8.18 -0.50 2.40
C ALA A 198 7.16 -1.59 2.76
N VAL A 199 6.96 -1.89 4.05
CA VAL A 199 5.95 -2.85 4.51
C VAL A 199 4.55 -2.27 4.40
N LEU A 200 4.39 -1.00 4.76
CA LEU A 200 3.10 -0.29 4.71
C LEU A 200 2.63 -0.05 3.28
N LEU A 201 3.53 0.44 2.44
CA LEU A 201 3.21 0.93 1.10
C LEU A 201 3.62 -0.04 -0.02
N GLY A 202 4.43 -1.05 0.29
CA GLY A 202 5.03 -1.92 -0.71
C GLY A 202 6.21 -1.28 -1.45
N PRO A 203 7.01 -2.09 -2.15
CA PRO A 203 8.18 -1.62 -2.88
C PRO A 203 7.78 -0.80 -4.11
N ARG A 204 8.69 0.09 -4.53
CA ARG A 204 8.53 0.85 -5.77
C ARG A 204 8.82 -0.04 -6.99
N PRO A 205 7.89 -0.21 -7.93
CA PRO A 205 8.09 -1.09 -9.09
C PRO A 205 9.29 -0.71 -9.97
N ARG A 206 9.56 0.60 -10.11
CA ARG A 206 10.63 1.12 -10.97
C ARG A 206 12.04 1.01 -10.37
N ASN A 207 12.16 0.82 -9.05
CA ASN A 207 13.42 0.75 -8.33
C ASN A 207 13.72 -0.66 -7.83
N LEU A 208 13.11 -1.68 -8.43
CA LEU A 208 13.42 -3.05 -8.07
C LEU A 208 14.84 -3.37 -8.55
N PRO A 209 15.73 -3.88 -7.66
CA PRO A 209 17.10 -4.20 -8.04
C PRO A 209 17.10 -5.22 -9.17
N ALA A 210 18.01 -5.03 -10.12
CA ALA A 210 18.25 -5.96 -11.24
C ALA A 210 18.89 -7.29 -10.79
N GLU A 211 19.09 -7.47 -9.47
CA GLU A 211 19.76 -8.63 -8.91
C GLU A 211 18.78 -9.76 -8.62
N THR A 212 19.19 -10.98 -8.95
CA THR A 212 18.42 -12.20 -8.66
C THR A 212 18.32 -12.46 -7.16
N ALA A 213 17.32 -13.22 -6.73
CA ALA A 213 17.09 -13.55 -5.32
C ALA A 213 18.28 -14.24 -4.62
N GLU A 214 19.26 -14.74 -5.38
CA GLU A 214 20.47 -15.39 -4.88
C GLU A 214 21.61 -14.39 -4.58
N ASP A 215 21.64 -13.24 -5.29
CA ASP A 215 22.74 -12.26 -5.23
C ASP A 215 22.39 -10.95 -4.51
N ALA A 216 21.16 -10.78 -4.04
CA ALA A 216 20.82 -9.57 -3.31
C ALA A 216 21.70 -9.48 -2.06
N PRO A 217 22.70 -8.56 -2.01
CA PRO A 217 23.41 -8.30 -0.77
C PRO A 217 22.34 -8.00 0.28
N ALA A 218 22.57 -8.39 1.51
CA ALA A 218 21.75 -7.98 2.64
C ALA A 218 21.71 -6.44 2.59
N SER A 219 20.78 -5.91 1.78
CA SER A 219 20.63 -4.48 1.55
C SER A 219 20.39 -3.88 2.90
N THR A 220 21.06 -2.81 3.18
CA THR A 220 20.94 -1.93 4.34
C THR A 220 19.65 -2.23 5.08
N THR A 221 19.77 -3.15 6.03
CA THR A 221 18.70 -3.73 6.83
C THR A 221 17.88 -2.59 7.38
N PRO A 222 16.56 -2.48 7.03
CA PRO A 222 15.71 -1.63 7.84
C PRO A 222 15.86 -2.10 9.28
N PRO A 223 15.73 -1.23 10.29
CA PRO A 223 15.92 -1.60 11.69
C PRO A 223 14.93 -2.66 12.22
N HIS A 224 14.20 -3.34 11.33
CA HIS A 224 13.19 -4.33 11.63
C HIS A 224 13.44 -5.58 10.80
N ASP A 225 13.44 -6.75 11.42
CA ASP A 225 13.79 -8.08 10.90
C ASP A 225 12.87 -8.64 9.79
N HIS A 226 12.20 -7.81 9.00
CA HIS A 226 11.37 -8.26 7.88
C HIS A 226 12.24 -8.87 6.78
N VAL A 227 11.75 -9.97 6.19
CA VAL A 227 12.44 -10.65 5.09
C VAL A 227 11.93 -10.09 3.77
N SER A 228 12.84 -9.51 2.98
CA SER A 228 12.54 -9.08 1.60
C SER A 228 13.26 -9.98 0.61
N ILE A 229 12.58 -10.38 -0.46
CA ILE A 229 13.16 -11.09 -1.59
C ILE A 229 12.59 -10.55 -2.90
N SER A 230 13.39 -10.60 -3.95
CA SER A 230 12.97 -10.30 -5.32
C SER A 230 13.31 -11.45 -6.26
N ARG A 231 12.56 -11.53 -7.37
CA ARG A 231 12.84 -12.47 -8.46
C ARG A 231 12.56 -11.81 -9.79
N HIS A 232 13.51 -11.94 -10.71
CA HIS A 232 13.31 -11.65 -12.12
C HIS A 232 12.71 -12.87 -12.82
N LEU A 233 11.85 -12.62 -13.81
CA LEU A 233 11.24 -13.65 -14.65
C LEU A 233 11.77 -13.50 -16.07
N ASP A 234 11.95 -14.62 -16.76
CA ASP A 234 12.58 -14.68 -18.08
C ASP A 234 11.54 -14.63 -19.21
N GLY A 235 10.41 -13.98 -19.01
CA GLY A 235 9.36 -13.83 -20.02
C GLY A 235 7.95 -14.07 -19.49
N PRO A 236 6.93 -14.08 -20.38
CA PRO A 236 5.55 -14.20 -19.98
C PRO A 236 5.29 -15.46 -19.14
N ILE A 237 4.55 -15.30 -18.05
CA ILE A 237 4.17 -16.39 -17.16
C ILE A 237 2.83 -17.00 -17.55
N ALA A 238 2.65 -18.29 -17.27
CA ALA A 238 1.35 -18.93 -17.50
C ALA A 238 0.27 -18.39 -16.57
N ARG A 239 -0.93 -18.17 -17.08
CA ARG A 239 -2.07 -17.75 -16.25
C ARG A 239 -2.31 -18.67 -15.07
N THR A 240 -2.17 -19.98 -15.27
CA THR A 240 -2.33 -21.01 -14.24
C THR A 240 -1.26 -20.94 -13.14
N SER A 241 -0.07 -20.42 -13.45
CA SER A 241 0.98 -20.18 -12.47
C SER A 241 0.56 -19.11 -11.44
N ILE A 242 -0.13 -18.06 -11.89
CA ILE A 242 -0.67 -17.02 -11.01
C ILE A 242 -1.65 -17.61 -10.01
N ASP A 243 -2.59 -18.45 -10.46
CA ASP A 243 -3.57 -19.08 -9.57
C ASP A 243 -2.89 -20.00 -8.55
N THR A 244 -1.84 -20.69 -8.96
CA THR A 244 -1.05 -21.54 -8.06
C THR A 244 -0.28 -20.72 -7.04
N TRP A 245 0.34 -19.63 -7.50
CA TRP A 245 1.06 -18.67 -6.65
C TRP A 245 0.15 -18.05 -5.59
N ILE A 246 -1.06 -17.61 -5.96
CA ILE A 246 -2.06 -17.07 -5.02
C ILE A 246 -2.39 -18.08 -3.93
N ARG A 247 -2.72 -19.32 -4.32
CA ARG A 247 -3.14 -20.38 -3.37
C ARG A 247 -2.00 -20.86 -2.48
N ALA A 248 -0.78 -20.86 -2.96
CA ALA A 248 0.39 -21.38 -2.24
C ALA A 248 1.11 -20.31 -1.41
N ARG A 249 0.49 -19.12 -1.22
CA ARG A 249 1.11 -18.03 -0.47
C ARG A 249 1.53 -18.47 0.92
N PRO A 250 2.82 -18.33 1.31
CA PRO A 250 3.27 -18.64 2.66
C PRO A 250 2.60 -17.71 3.69
N GLY A 251 2.32 -18.26 4.85
CA GLY A 251 1.99 -17.44 6.03
C GLY A 251 3.14 -16.45 6.31
N GLY A 252 2.80 -15.27 6.75
CA GLY A 252 3.78 -14.22 7.03
C GLY A 252 4.13 -13.31 5.84
N VAL A 253 3.71 -13.61 4.62
CA VAL A 253 3.82 -12.64 3.51
C VAL A 253 2.88 -11.47 3.77
N VAL A 254 3.45 -10.27 3.97
CA VAL A 254 2.72 -9.03 4.26
C VAL A 254 2.42 -8.26 2.98
N ARG A 255 3.43 -8.15 2.12
CA ARG A 255 3.34 -7.46 0.84
C ARG A 255 4.01 -8.27 -0.26
N ALA A 256 3.44 -8.23 -1.45
CA ALA A 256 4.17 -8.55 -2.65
C ALA A 256 3.68 -7.68 -3.80
N LYS A 257 4.59 -7.38 -4.73
CA LYS A 257 4.25 -6.66 -5.96
C LYS A 257 5.07 -7.22 -7.10
N GLY A 258 4.38 -7.50 -8.22
CA GLY A 258 5.00 -7.98 -9.44
C GLY A 258 4.52 -7.19 -10.64
N LEU A 259 5.45 -6.92 -11.56
CA LEU A 259 5.17 -6.45 -12.91
C LEU A 259 5.55 -7.59 -13.86
N VAL A 260 4.56 -8.16 -14.53
CA VAL A 260 4.73 -9.36 -15.32
C VAL A 260 3.93 -9.28 -16.62
N ARG A 261 4.32 -10.07 -17.61
CA ARG A 261 3.45 -10.42 -18.74
C ARG A 261 2.81 -11.78 -18.50
N VAL A 262 1.63 -11.96 -19.02
CA VAL A 262 0.91 -13.25 -18.95
C VAL A 262 0.76 -13.82 -20.36
N ASP A 263 0.85 -15.12 -20.51
CA ASP A 263 0.87 -15.81 -21.81
C ASP A 263 -0.40 -15.58 -22.65
N ASP A 264 -1.54 -15.37 -22.01
CA ASP A 264 -2.81 -15.02 -22.67
C ASP A 264 -2.89 -13.55 -23.10
N ARG A 265 -1.98 -12.69 -22.61
CA ARG A 265 -1.87 -11.25 -22.92
C ARG A 265 -0.42 -10.78 -22.89
N PRO A 266 0.44 -11.26 -23.77
CA PRO A 266 1.89 -11.02 -23.69
C PRO A 266 2.29 -9.56 -24.00
N ASP A 267 1.40 -8.77 -24.60
CA ASP A 267 1.62 -7.37 -24.92
C ASP A 267 1.13 -6.44 -23.81
N ASP A 268 0.45 -6.98 -22.79
CA ASP A 268 -0.07 -6.21 -21.67
C ASP A 268 0.81 -6.36 -20.43
N ARG A 269 0.92 -5.26 -19.67
CA ARG A 269 1.51 -5.26 -18.34
C ARG A 269 0.48 -5.70 -17.32
N THR A 270 0.77 -6.77 -16.59
CA THR A 270 -0.04 -7.27 -15.49
C THR A 270 0.64 -6.96 -14.16
N VAL A 271 -0.10 -6.36 -13.24
CA VAL A 271 0.33 -6.10 -11.86
C VAL A 271 -0.20 -7.20 -10.96
N LEU A 272 0.70 -7.95 -10.35
CA LEU A 272 0.41 -8.85 -9.23
C LEU A 272 0.61 -8.09 -7.93
N GLN A 273 -0.34 -8.18 -7.01
CA GLN A 273 -0.23 -7.46 -5.74
C GLN A 273 -0.81 -8.28 -4.60
N VAL A 274 -0.08 -8.28 -3.49
CA VAL A 274 -0.51 -8.80 -2.18
C VAL A 274 -0.42 -7.67 -1.16
N CYS A 275 -1.49 -7.48 -0.40
CA CYS A 275 -1.52 -6.60 0.76
C CYS A 275 -2.24 -7.32 1.90
N GLY A 276 -1.51 -7.75 2.92
CA GLY A 276 -2.07 -8.56 3.99
C GLY A 276 -2.76 -9.82 3.45
N SER A 277 -4.04 -9.99 3.74
CA SER A 277 -4.86 -11.11 3.25
C SER A 277 -5.30 -10.94 1.80
N THR A 278 -5.33 -9.74 1.27
CA THR A 278 -5.86 -9.42 -0.06
C THR A 278 -4.83 -9.68 -1.16
N THR A 279 -5.28 -10.27 -2.27
CA THR A 279 -4.49 -10.42 -3.50
C THR A 279 -5.27 -9.88 -4.68
N SER A 280 -4.60 -9.11 -5.53
CA SER A 280 -5.17 -8.60 -6.78
C SER A 280 -4.26 -8.88 -7.97
N VAL A 281 -4.88 -9.06 -9.14
CA VAL A 281 -4.21 -9.22 -10.43
C VAL A 281 -4.90 -8.27 -11.39
N THR A 282 -4.19 -7.27 -11.88
CA THR A 282 -4.79 -6.18 -12.68
C THR A 282 -3.95 -5.92 -13.93
N VAL A 283 -4.61 -5.82 -15.08
CA VAL A 283 -3.97 -5.33 -16.30
C VAL A 283 -3.81 -3.82 -16.19
N ASP A 284 -2.58 -3.33 -16.37
CA ASP A 284 -2.18 -1.93 -16.12
C ASP A 284 -1.72 -1.19 -17.38
N GLY A 285 -2.08 -1.66 -18.56
CA GLY A 285 -1.73 -1.06 -19.83
C GLY A 285 -0.79 -1.91 -20.67
N PRO A 286 -0.22 -1.37 -21.75
CA PRO A 286 0.72 -2.09 -22.60
C PRO A 286 2.05 -2.32 -21.88
N TRP A 287 2.76 -3.39 -22.27
CA TRP A 287 4.11 -3.66 -21.80
C TRP A 287 5.10 -2.62 -22.35
N ASP A 288 5.88 -2.02 -21.47
CA ASP A 288 6.81 -0.92 -21.77
C ASP A 288 8.26 -1.39 -22.04
N GLY A 289 8.48 -2.71 -22.06
CA GLY A 289 9.83 -3.28 -22.25
C GLY A 289 10.68 -3.33 -20.97
N GLY A 290 10.11 -3.02 -19.81
CA GLY A 290 10.80 -3.11 -18.51
C GLY A 290 11.09 -4.55 -18.08
N ALA A 291 11.82 -4.70 -16.98
CA ALA A 291 12.09 -6.01 -16.39
C ALA A 291 10.82 -6.62 -15.78
N GLU A 292 10.60 -7.90 -16.04
CA GLU A 292 9.59 -8.68 -15.33
C GLU A 292 10.14 -9.07 -13.96
N VAL A 293 9.49 -8.63 -12.90
CA VAL A 293 10.02 -8.79 -11.55
C VAL A 293 8.91 -8.91 -10.53
N VAL A 294 9.13 -9.73 -9.52
CA VAL A 294 8.26 -9.83 -8.35
C VAL A 294 9.08 -9.65 -7.09
N VAL A 295 8.60 -8.79 -6.18
CA VAL A 295 9.18 -8.59 -4.85
C VAL A 295 8.18 -9.01 -3.79
N ALA A 296 8.66 -9.66 -2.76
CA ALA A 296 7.87 -10.03 -1.59
C ALA A 296 8.54 -9.57 -0.31
N ILE A 297 7.70 -9.11 0.63
CA ILE A 297 8.09 -8.71 1.98
C ILE A 297 7.28 -9.56 2.96
N ALA A 298 7.97 -10.17 3.92
CA ALA A 298 7.36 -11.05 4.90
C ALA A 298 7.76 -10.71 6.34
N LEU A 299 6.98 -11.17 7.29
CA LEU A 299 7.22 -11.02 8.72
C LEU A 299 8.56 -11.64 9.13
N PRO A 300 9.18 -11.14 10.21
CA PRO A 300 10.32 -11.77 10.84
C PRO A 300 10.06 -13.25 11.15
N GLY A 301 11.09 -14.08 10.94
CA GLY A 301 10.97 -15.53 11.13
C GLY A 301 10.34 -16.31 9.98
N THR A 302 9.81 -15.65 8.95
CA THR A 302 9.36 -16.33 7.72
C THR A 302 10.56 -16.96 7.01
N PRO A 303 10.57 -18.29 6.76
CA PRO A 303 11.69 -18.95 6.13
C PRO A 303 11.93 -18.40 4.71
N ARG A 304 13.14 -17.85 4.44
CA ARG A 304 13.52 -17.33 3.11
C ARG A 304 13.31 -18.38 2.01
N ALA A 305 13.63 -19.65 2.29
CA ALA A 305 13.42 -20.75 1.36
C ALA A 305 11.94 -20.95 0.96
N ALA A 306 11.00 -20.71 1.89
CA ALA A 306 9.57 -20.77 1.56
C ALA A 306 9.15 -19.65 0.61
N LEU A 307 9.70 -18.44 0.80
CA LEU A 307 9.44 -17.30 -0.09
C LEU A 307 10.04 -17.54 -1.48
N VAL A 308 11.27 -18.00 -1.55
CA VAL A 308 11.92 -18.38 -2.84
C VAL A 308 11.11 -19.44 -3.56
N LYS A 309 10.71 -20.52 -2.87
CA LYS A 309 9.88 -21.58 -3.46
C LYS A 309 8.55 -21.01 -3.97
N TRP A 310 7.97 -20.10 -3.25
CA TRP A 310 6.70 -19.46 -3.61
C TRP A 310 6.84 -18.58 -4.85
N LEU A 311 7.85 -17.71 -4.91
CA LEU A 311 8.10 -16.89 -6.11
C LEU A 311 8.44 -17.74 -7.33
N ASN A 312 9.09 -18.91 -7.12
CA ASN A 312 9.41 -19.85 -8.19
C ASN A 312 8.17 -20.53 -8.82
N LEU A 313 6.99 -20.38 -8.26
CA LEU A 313 5.75 -20.86 -8.88
C LEU A 313 5.30 -20.00 -10.07
N LEU A 314 5.87 -18.82 -10.24
CA LEU A 314 5.52 -17.92 -11.35
C LEU A 314 6.29 -18.24 -12.64
N GLY A 315 7.29 -19.12 -12.63
CA GLY A 315 8.01 -19.52 -13.85
C GLY A 315 9.40 -20.01 -13.56
#